data_1bb28d7fca7e8ba85e04e5d10008b8d8
#
_entry.id   1bb28d7fca7e8ba85e04e5d10008b8d8
#
_cell.length_a   1.000
_cell.length_b   1.000
_cell.length_c   1.000
_cell.angle_alpha   90.00
_cell.angle_beta   90.00
_cell.angle_gamma   90.00
#
_symmetry.space_group_name_H-M   'P 1'
#
loop_
_entity.id
_entity.type
_entity.pdbx_description
1 polymer ?
#
loop_
_entity_poly.entity_id
_entity_poly.type
_entity_poly.pdbx_seq_one_letter_code
_entity_poly.pdbx_strand_id
1 'polypeptide(L)'
;MLRSGLIALALTTCAIAPALAQDDEDEIVVTGSRLVPYERFAVPHVFITRRADFAVVEVEIRNDTRDTGARRTEIVEALHRMETGAMRARMTLVLVDDDIGIVRQYSQAAAEQVMEAERRADTTRLTVRVRTAVTPTDTLVSIHERVATFVAGLSKPGRVEMSVGDTDLSMVNLEQYREGMLQQILAEGRSLSERVGGAQVVTVGGLESQVGFRRTDDLDLVLFIPYQLSLDLSDHP
;
A
#
# COMPACT_ATOMS: atom_id res chain seq x y z
N MET A 1 -1.76 37.60 -69.92
CA MET A 1 -0.75 37.23 -68.93
C MET A 1 -1.44 36.86 -67.65
N LEU A 2 -1.74 35.55 -67.51
CA LEU A 2 -2.37 34.99 -66.30
C LEU A 2 -1.28 34.54 -65.35
N ARG A 3 -1.34 35.00 -64.09
CA ARG A 3 -0.54 34.47 -62.98
C ARG A 3 -1.45 33.66 -62.08
N SER A 4 -1.28 32.36 -62.15
CA SER A 4 -1.94 31.40 -61.25
C SER A 4 -1.17 31.37 -59.91
N GLY A 5 -1.85 31.74 -58.84
CA GLY A 5 -1.32 31.56 -57.49
C GLY A 5 -1.74 30.19 -56.94
N LEU A 6 -0.80 29.35 -56.59
CA LEU A 6 -1.00 28.10 -55.87
C LEU A 6 -1.09 28.41 -54.38
N ILE A 7 -2.25 28.13 -53.77
CA ILE A 7 -2.43 28.15 -52.31
C ILE A 7 -2.11 26.75 -51.80
N ALA A 8 -1.01 26.61 -51.08
CA ALA A 8 -0.63 25.38 -50.38
C ALA A 8 -1.39 25.33 -49.05
N LEU A 9 -2.31 24.36 -48.92
CA LEU A 9 -3.04 24.07 -47.69
C LEU A 9 -2.19 23.14 -46.83
N ALA A 10 -1.62 23.67 -45.73
CA ALA A 10 -0.89 22.88 -44.75
C ALA A 10 -1.90 22.19 -43.83
N LEU A 11 -2.05 20.88 -43.96
CA LEU A 11 -2.77 20.05 -43.01
C LEU A 11 -1.89 19.79 -41.76
N THR A 12 -2.19 20.45 -40.67
CA THR A 12 -1.60 20.16 -39.35
C THR A 12 -2.31 18.94 -38.78
N THR A 13 -1.72 17.78 -38.85
CA THR A 13 -2.16 16.57 -38.16
C THR A 13 -1.82 16.70 -36.68
N CYS A 14 -2.84 16.98 -35.86
CA CYS A 14 -2.75 16.92 -34.42
C CYS A 14 -2.67 15.44 -34.02
N ALA A 15 -1.48 14.95 -33.66
CA ALA A 15 -1.31 13.63 -33.08
C ALA A 15 -1.90 13.66 -31.65
N ILE A 16 -3.08 13.08 -31.48
CA ILE A 16 -3.65 12.79 -30.16
C ILE A 16 -2.85 11.61 -29.61
N ALA A 17 -1.91 11.87 -28.72
CA ALA A 17 -1.32 10.83 -27.90
C ALA A 17 -2.41 10.23 -26.99
N PRO A 18 -2.59 8.90 -26.94
CA PRO A 18 -3.47 8.31 -25.95
C PRO A 18 -2.87 8.62 -24.57
N ALA A 19 -3.61 9.33 -23.74
CA ALA A 19 -3.36 9.37 -22.32
C ALA A 19 -3.48 7.93 -21.83
N LEU A 20 -2.37 7.32 -21.46
CA LEU A 20 -2.37 6.08 -20.69
C LEU A 20 -3.07 6.44 -19.38
N ALA A 21 -4.32 6.01 -19.27
CA ALA A 21 -4.99 5.94 -17.98
C ALA A 21 -4.08 5.05 -17.12
N GLN A 22 -3.40 5.63 -16.16
CA GLN A 22 -2.75 4.92 -15.09
C GLN A 22 -3.93 4.40 -14.27
N ASP A 23 -4.24 3.11 -14.42
CA ASP A 23 -5.11 2.42 -13.48
C ASP A 23 -4.44 2.59 -12.11
N ASP A 24 -5.02 3.43 -11.26
CA ASP A 24 -4.70 3.47 -9.83
C ASP A 24 -5.14 2.11 -9.26
N GLU A 25 -4.25 1.11 -9.37
CA GLU A 25 -4.44 -0.14 -8.65
C GLU A 25 -4.45 0.19 -7.15
N ASP A 26 -5.57 -0.07 -6.50
CA ASP A 26 -5.73 0.14 -5.06
C ASP A 26 -4.66 -0.61 -4.28
N GLU A 27 -3.65 0.11 -3.81
CA GLU A 27 -2.59 -0.42 -2.96
C GLU A 27 -2.92 -0.16 -1.50
N ILE A 28 -2.94 -1.22 -0.71
CA ILE A 28 -3.21 -1.16 0.73
C ILE A 28 -1.95 -1.49 1.51
N VAL A 29 -1.59 -0.64 2.47
CA VAL A 29 -0.55 -0.93 3.47
C VAL A 29 -1.16 -1.68 4.64
N VAL A 30 -0.50 -2.75 5.00
CA VAL A 30 -0.83 -3.57 6.17
C VAL A 30 -0.02 -3.06 7.37
N THR A 31 -0.58 -2.13 8.10
CA THR A 31 -0.09 -1.73 9.42
C THR A 31 -0.72 -2.65 10.47
N GLY A 32 -0.02 -3.72 10.82
CA GLY A 32 -0.53 -4.65 11.83
C GLY A 32 -1.84 -5.37 11.46
N SER A 33 -2.53 -5.92 12.45
CA SER A 33 -3.79 -6.63 12.26
C SER A 33 -4.96 -5.65 12.36
N ARG A 34 -5.66 -5.40 11.26
CA ARG A 34 -6.88 -4.57 11.20
C ARG A 34 -8.14 -5.34 11.66
N LEU A 35 -7.96 -6.40 12.45
CA LEU A 35 -9.07 -7.17 12.97
C LEU A 35 -9.59 -6.53 14.26
N VAL A 36 -10.92 -6.35 14.35
CA VAL A 36 -11.59 -6.04 15.60
C VAL A 36 -11.19 -7.10 16.66
N PRO A 37 -11.10 -6.78 17.95
CA PRO A 37 -10.57 -7.70 18.99
C PRO A 37 -11.18 -9.10 18.97
N TYR A 38 -12.42 -9.26 18.52
CA TYR A 38 -13.12 -10.54 18.40
C TYR A 38 -12.66 -11.36 17.18
N GLU A 39 -12.25 -10.71 16.09
CA GLU A 39 -11.84 -11.35 14.83
C GLU A 39 -10.36 -11.77 14.82
N ARG A 40 -9.57 -11.32 15.80
CA ARG A 40 -8.13 -11.60 15.87
C ARG A 40 -7.76 -13.08 15.95
N PHE A 41 -8.71 -13.92 16.32
CA PHE A 41 -8.46 -15.35 16.58
C PHE A 41 -9.01 -16.28 15.48
N ALA A 42 -9.77 -15.78 14.54
CA ALA A 42 -10.46 -16.59 13.55
C ALA A 42 -9.97 -16.27 12.13
N VAL A 43 -8.78 -16.76 11.75
CA VAL A 43 -8.50 -16.93 10.32
C VAL A 43 -9.43 -18.04 9.85
N PRO A 44 -10.29 -17.79 8.83
CA PRO A 44 -11.16 -18.82 8.26
C PRO A 44 -10.35 -20.01 7.77
N HIS A 45 -10.99 -21.18 7.64
CA HIS A 45 -10.32 -22.39 7.17
C HIS A 45 -9.78 -22.23 5.74
N VAL A 46 -10.48 -21.48 4.89
CA VAL A 46 -10.00 -21.12 3.55
C VAL A 46 -9.23 -19.83 3.61
N PHE A 47 -7.95 -19.91 3.33
CA PHE A 47 -7.04 -18.77 3.21
C PHE A 47 -5.94 -19.08 2.20
N ILE A 48 -5.26 -18.06 1.73
CA ILE A 48 -4.05 -18.19 0.91
C ILE A 48 -2.90 -17.40 1.55
N THR A 49 -1.70 -17.95 1.48
CA THR A 49 -0.50 -17.23 1.91
C THR A 49 0.20 -16.63 0.70
N ARG A 50 0.56 -15.37 0.79
CA ARG A 50 1.29 -14.64 -0.24
C ARG A 50 2.37 -13.79 0.38
N ARG A 51 3.50 -13.73 -0.31
CA ARG A 51 4.56 -12.77 0.01
C ARG A 51 4.09 -11.38 -0.38
N ALA A 52 4.38 -10.38 0.44
CA ALA A 52 4.07 -9.00 0.13
C ALA A 52 4.77 -8.54 -1.15
N ASP A 53 4.13 -7.66 -1.91
CA ASP A 53 4.71 -7.08 -3.12
C ASP A 53 5.75 -6.01 -2.77
N PHE A 54 5.47 -5.24 -1.72
CA PHE A 54 6.32 -4.16 -1.26
C PHE A 54 6.43 -4.16 0.26
N ALA A 55 7.54 -3.60 0.72
CA ALA A 55 7.69 -3.13 2.09
C ALA A 55 7.66 -1.61 2.11
N VAL A 56 7.05 -1.05 3.13
CA VAL A 56 6.84 0.37 3.35
C VAL A 56 7.44 0.74 4.68
N VAL A 57 8.57 1.42 4.64
CA VAL A 57 9.38 1.73 5.83
C VAL A 57 9.16 3.18 6.22
N GLU A 58 8.80 3.41 7.46
CA GLU A 58 8.62 4.74 8.01
C GLU A 58 9.94 5.49 8.11
N VAL A 59 9.93 6.77 7.75
CA VAL A 59 11.03 7.70 7.95
C VAL A 59 10.51 8.98 8.57
N GLU A 60 10.89 9.22 9.80
CA GLU A 60 10.61 10.48 10.47
C GLU A 60 11.69 11.51 10.10
N ILE A 61 11.24 12.68 9.69
CA ILE A 61 12.07 13.86 9.43
C ILE A 61 11.76 14.89 10.50
N ARG A 62 12.78 15.32 11.23
CA ARG A 62 12.68 16.30 12.29
C ARG A 62 13.64 17.47 12.03
N ASN A 63 13.21 18.67 12.38
CA ASN A 63 14.04 19.87 12.31
C ASN A 63 13.72 20.82 13.47
N ASP A 64 14.76 21.29 14.13
CA ASP A 64 14.69 22.22 15.27
C ASP A 64 15.33 23.59 14.98
N THR A 65 15.47 23.97 13.71
CA THR A 65 15.91 25.32 13.33
C THR A 65 14.94 26.37 13.90
N ARG A 66 15.44 27.38 14.58
CA ARG A 66 14.64 28.36 15.30
C ARG A 66 13.73 29.17 14.40
N ASP A 67 14.21 29.59 13.23
CA ASP A 67 13.39 30.31 12.25
C ASP A 67 12.45 29.35 11.54
N THR A 68 11.15 29.61 11.63
CA THR A 68 10.11 28.74 11.07
C THR A 68 10.19 28.65 9.55
N GLY A 69 10.55 29.73 8.86
CA GLY A 69 10.70 29.74 7.40
C GLY A 69 11.88 28.93 6.94
N ALA A 70 13.04 29.11 7.59
CA ALA A 70 14.23 28.32 7.33
C ALA A 70 13.98 26.84 7.61
N ARG A 71 13.34 26.52 8.74
CA ARG A 71 13.00 25.14 9.14
C ARG A 71 12.14 24.45 8.06
N ARG A 72 11.10 25.11 7.56
CA ARG A 72 10.26 24.59 6.46
C ARG A 72 11.09 24.36 5.19
N THR A 73 11.93 25.33 4.81
CA THR A 73 12.78 25.23 3.62
C THR A 73 13.73 24.05 3.71
N GLU A 74 14.38 23.88 4.87
CA GLU A 74 15.29 22.77 5.11
C GLU A 74 14.58 21.39 5.01
N ILE A 75 13.36 21.25 5.54
CA ILE A 75 12.58 20.02 5.43
C ILE A 75 12.21 19.74 3.97
N VAL A 76 11.73 20.74 3.24
CA VAL A 76 11.36 20.60 1.83
C VAL A 76 12.57 20.21 0.98
N GLU A 77 13.72 20.80 1.23
CA GLU A 77 14.97 20.43 0.56
C GLU A 77 15.41 18.99 0.91
N ALA A 78 15.25 18.58 2.15
CA ALA A 78 15.51 17.21 2.59
C ALA A 78 14.64 16.20 1.87
N LEU A 79 13.34 16.49 1.75
CA LEU A 79 12.37 15.66 1.01
C LEU A 79 12.73 15.55 -0.48
N HIS A 80 13.10 16.66 -1.12
CA HIS A 80 13.51 16.63 -2.52
C HIS A 80 14.76 15.77 -2.75
N ARG A 81 15.74 15.85 -1.84
CA ARG A 81 16.93 15.01 -1.89
C ARG A 81 16.58 13.53 -1.66
N MET A 82 15.66 13.25 -0.73
CA MET A 82 15.19 11.91 -0.45
C MET A 82 14.46 11.33 -1.67
N GLU A 83 13.55 12.06 -2.29
CA GLU A 83 12.82 11.63 -3.49
C GLU A 83 13.80 11.30 -4.64
N THR A 84 14.72 12.23 -4.93
CA THR A 84 15.73 12.02 -5.96
C THR A 84 16.64 10.81 -5.67
N GLY A 85 17.01 10.63 -4.41
CA GLY A 85 17.82 9.50 -3.98
C GLY A 85 17.06 8.18 -4.05
N ALA A 86 15.79 8.17 -3.64
CA ALA A 86 14.93 6.99 -3.67
C ALA A 86 14.78 6.46 -5.10
N MET A 87 14.49 7.33 -6.07
CA MET A 87 14.41 6.93 -7.48
C MET A 87 15.67 6.24 -7.98
N ARG A 88 16.85 6.74 -7.60
CA ARG A 88 18.15 6.12 -7.96
C ARG A 88 18.34 4.76 -7.28
N ALA A 89 17.81 4.60 -6.08
CA ALA A 89 17.86 3.36 -5.31
C ALA A 89 16.73 2.37 -5.68
N ARG A 90 15.90 2.67 -6.69
CA ARG A 90 14.70 1.92 -7.07
C ARG A 90 13.68 1.81 -5.92
N MET A 91 13.57 2.86 -5.17
CA MET A 91 12.59 3.07 -4.11
C MET A 91 11.66 4.21 -4.50
N THR A 92 10.52 4.31 -3.87
CA THR A 92 9.58 5.43 -4.06
C THR A 92 9.20 6.01 -2.70
N LEU A 93 8.96 7.32 -2.66
CA LEU A 93 8.33 7.93 -1.51
C LEU A 93 6.81 7.81 -1.65
N VAL A 94 6.17 7.48 -0.55
CA VAL A 94 4.71 7.40 -0.47
C VAL A 94 4.23 8.06 0.82
N LEU A 95 2.98 8.49 0.80
CA LEU A 95 2.22 8.91 1.97
C LEU A 95 1.19 7.81 2.25
N VAL A 96 0.98 7.51 3.51
CA VAL A 96 -0.01 6.53 3.94
C VAL A 96 -1.04 7.26 4.78
N ASP A 97 -2.29 7.03 4.45
CA ASP A 97 -3.40 7.43 5.27
C ASP A 97 -3.53 6.41 6.41
N ASP A 98 -3.08 6.78 7.61
CA ASP A 98 -2.99 5.86 8.75
C ASP A 98 -4.36 5.36 9.23
N ASP A 99 -5.44 6.11 8.94
CA ASP A 99 -6.81 5.71 9.34
C ASP A 99 -7.35 4.56 8.48
N ILE A 100 -7.03 4.57 7.19
CA ILE A 100 -7.58 3.61 6.22
C ILE A 100 -6.51 2.74 5.56
N GLY A 101 -5.22 3.01 5.79
CA GLY A 101 -4.10 2.23 5.27
C GLY A 101 -3.88 2.38 3.75
N ILE A 102 -4.42 3.41 3.12
CA ILE A 102 -4.26 3.63 1.68
C ILE A 102 -2.91 4.30 1.40
N VAL A 103 -2.17 3.73 0.46
CA VAL A 103 -0.94 4.32 -0.08
C VAL A 103 -1.29 5.37 -1.11
N ARG A 104 -0.75 6.55 -0.92
CA ARG A 104 -0.85 7.64 -1.90
C ARG A 104 0.54 7.96 -2.44
N GLN A 105 0.61 8.27 -3.71
CA GLN A 105 1.86 8.73 -4.28
C GLN A 105 2.31 10.02 -3.57
N TYR A 106 3.60 10.06 -3.24
CA TYR A 106 4.20 11.25 -2.66
C TYR A 106 4.06 12.45 -3.60
N SER A 107 3.67 13.58 -3.03
CA SER A 107 3.83 14.90 -3.66
C SER A 107 4.30 15.90 -2.60
N GLN A 108 5.14 16.84 -3.01
CA GLN A 108 5.62 17.87 -2.10
C GLN A 108 4.46 18.65 -1.45
N ALA A 109 3.43 18.99 -2.22
CA ALA A 109 2.26 19.71 -1.71
C ALA A 109 1.51 18.91 -0.64
N ALA A 110 1.35 17.59 -0.81
CA ALA A 110 0.70 16.74 0.18
C ALA A 110 1.58 16.60 1.44
N ALA A 111 2.89 16.44 1.28
CA ALA A 111 3.82 16.39 2.42
C ALA A 111 3.80 17.69 3.23
N GLU A 112 3.73 18.86 2.58
CA GLU A 112 3.61 20.13 3.25
C GLU A 112 2.30 20.29 4.05
N GLN A 113 1.21 19.66 3.61
CA GLN A 113 -0.07 19.65 4.34
C GLN A 113 -0.04 18.79 5.62
N VAL A 114 0.71 17.69 5.61
CA VAL A 114 0.82 16.80 6.77
C VAL A 114 1.99 17.16 7.71
N MET A 115 2.70 18.26 7.40
CA MET A 115 3.79 18.76 8.24
C MET A 115 3.23 19.27 9.55
N GLU A 116 3.52 18.59 10.64
CA GLU A 116 3.03 18.91 11.97
C GLU A 116 4.08 19.67 12.80
N ALA A 117 3.62 20.65 13.54
CA ALA A 117 4.42 21.29 14.57
C ALA A 117 4.28 20.48 15.86
N GLU A 118 5.40 20.00 16.42
CA GLU A 118 5.39 19.45 17.76
C GLU A 118 4.93 20.49 18.79
N ARG A 119 4.49 20.03 19.99
CA ARG A 119 4.07 20.92 21.10
C ARG A 119 5.10 22.00 21.46
N ARG A 120 6.37 21.80 21.13
CA ARG A 120 7.41 22.84 21.21
C ARG A 120 7.35 23.65 19.92
N ALA A 121 7.13 24.95 20.06
CA ALA A 121 6.94 25.88 18.93
C ALA A 121 8.13 25.96 17.94
N ASP A 122 9.26 25.37 18.26
CA ASP A 122 10.55 25.47 17.57
C ASP A 122 10.98 24.16 16.87
N THR A 123 10.13 23.12 16.85
CA THR A 123 10.41 21.86 16.19
C THR A 123 9.28 21.50 15.22
N THR A 124 9.62 21.06 14.03
CA THR A 124 8.68 20.50 13.06
C THR A 124 9.02 19.06 12.77
N ARG A 125 8.01 18.22 12.72
CA ARG A 125 8.11 16.79 12.41
C ARG A 125 7.30 16.48 11.17
N LEU A 126 7.77 15.55 10.38
CA LEU A 126 7.05 14.99 9.23
C LEU A 126 7.40 13.51 9.11
N THR A 127 6.38 12.68 8.96
CA THR A 127 6.53 11.28 8.64
C THR A 127 6.26 11.05 7.15
N VAL A 128 7.20 10.43 6.47
CA VAL A 128 7.06 9.92 5.11
C VAL A 128 7.40 8.43 5.12
N ARG A 129 7.00 7.72 4.07
CA ARG A 129 7.34 6.30 3.96
C ARG A 129 8.11 6.01 2.69
N VAL A 130 9.12 5.15 2.80
CA VAL A 130 9.93 4.65 1.70
C VAL A 130 9.40 3.27 1.31
N ARG A 131 8.85 3.17 0.11
CA ARG A 131 8.34 1.93 -0.46
C ARG A 131 9.42 1.28 -1.31
N THR A 132 9.67 -0.01 -1.09
CA THR A 132 10.63 -0.83 -1.83
C THR A 132 10.02 -2.18 -2.18
N ALA A 133 10.31 -2.68 -3.39
CA ALA A 133 9.83 -4.01 -3.81
C ALA A 133 10.46 -5.10 -2.93
N VAL A 134 9.65 -6.11 -2.60
CA VAL A 134 10.09 -7.31 -1.89
C VAL A 134 10.55 -8.36 -2.90
N THR A 135 11.77 -8.85 -2.74
CA THR A 135 12.30 -9.95 -3.56
C THR A 135 12.19 -11.31 -2.84
N PRO A 136 12.29 -12.43 -3.56
CA PRO A 136 12.20 -13.76 -2.93
C PRO A 136 13.23 -14.02 -1.83
N THR A 137 14.38 -13.34 -1.88
CA THR A 137 15.50 -13.52 -0.93
C THR A 137 15.51 -12.50 0.19
N ASP A 138 14.63 -11.49 0.15
CA ASP A 138 14.58 -10.48 1.20
C ASP A 138 14.04 -11.05 2.52
N THR A 139 14.52 -10.47 3.60
CA THR A 139 13.96 -10.58 4.96
C THR A 139 13.56 -9.19 5.44
N LEU A 140 12.74 -9.11 6.47
CA LEU A 140 12.39 -7.83 7.07
C LEU A 140 13.63 -7.04 7.49
N VAL A 141 14.61 -7.73 8.07
CA VAL A 141 15.88 -7.13 8.50
C VAL A 141 16.63 -6.57 7.30
N SER A 142 16.77 -7.33 6.21
CA SER A 142 17.51 -6.87 5.02
C SER A 142 16.86 -5.65 4.36
N ILE A 143 15.52 -5.59 4.37
CA ILE A 143 14.77 -4.44 3.85
C ILE A 143 15.00 -3.22 4.74
N HIS A 144 14.84 -3.38 6.06
CA HIS A 144 15.06 -2.29 7.01
C HIS A 144 16.48 -1.74 6.91
N GLU A 145 17.50 -2.60 6.88
CA GLU A 145 18.90 -2.20 6.69
C GLU A 145 19.15 -1.50 5.37
N ARG A 146 18.51 -1.95 4.28
CA ARG A 146 18.60 -1.31 2.96
C ARG A 146 18.09 0.12 3.01
N VAL A 147 16.92 0.35 3.63
CA VAL A 147 16.35 1.69 3.78
C VAL A 147 17.15 2.53 4.76
N ALA A 148 17.61 1.95 5.87
CA ALA A 148 18.46 2.65 6.84
C ALA A 148 19.78 3.13 6.21
N THR A 149 20.40 2.28 5.40
CA THR A 149 21.61 2.64 4.64
C THR A 149 21.34 3.77 3.65
N PHE A 150 20.21 3.69 2.94
CA PHE A 150 19.77 4.74 2.04
C PHE A 150 19.58 6.07 2.77
N VAL A 151 18.84 6.10 3.86
CA VAL A 151 18.57 7.32 4.66
C VAL A 151 19.85 7.88 5.26
N ALA A 152 20.75 7.02 5.76
CA ALA A 152 22.05 7.43 6.31
C ALA A 152 22.96 8.08 5.25
N GLY A 153 22.85 7.65 4.00
CA GLY A 153 23.62 8.20 2.87
C GLY A 153 23.10 9.52 2.33
N LEU A 154 21.93 9.99 2.77
CA LEU A 154 21.37 11.26 2.31
C LEU A 154 22.09 12.46 2.94
N SER A 155 22.35 13.46 2.11
CA SER A 155 22.84 14.76 2.59
C SER A 155 21.69 15.53 3.26
N LYS A 156 21.85 15.86 4.53
CA LYS A 156 20.85 16.55 5.36
C LYS A 156 21.08 18.05 5.34
N PRO A 157 20.13 18.88 4.91
CA PRO A 157 20.28 20.32 4.95
C PRO A 157 20.06 20.86 6.36
N GLY A 158 20.83 21.87 6.75
CA GLY A 158 20.69 22.57 8.02
C GLY A 158 20.71 21.66 9.23
N ARG A 159 19.63 21.70 10.02
CA ARG A 159 19.46 20.93 11.26
C ARG A 159 18.46 19.76 11.10
N VAL A 160 18.27 19.29 9.87
CA VAL A 160 17.41 18.14 9.61
C VAL A 160 18.01 16.86 10.18
N GLU A 161 17.23 16.15 10.95
CA GLU A 161 17.50 14.79 11.42
C GLU A 161 16.51 13.84 10.74
N MET A 162 16.96 12.63 10.42
CA MET A 162 16.15 11.57 9.85
C MET A 162 16.36 10.30 10.63
N SER A 163 15.28 9.63 11.00
CA SER A 163 15.30 8.32 11.66
C SER A 163 14.40 7.35 10.92
N VAL A 164 14.80 6.08 10.88
CA VAL A 164 14.01 5.00 10.27
C VAL A 164 13.20 4.35 11.38
N GLY A 165 11.92 4.24 11.16
CA GLY A 165 10.94 3.64 12.06
C GLY A 165 10.54 2.23 11.63
N ASP A 166 9.27 1.90 11.83
CA ASP A 166 8.73 0.58 11.59
C ASP A 166 8.65 0.23 10.10
N THR A 167 8.56 -1.07 9.83
CA THR A 167 8.40 -1.61 8.48
C THR A 167 7.05 -2.30 8.36
N ASP A 168 6.21 -1.76 7.51
CA ASP A 168 4.93 -2.33 7.11
C ASP A 168 5.05 -3.08 5.79
N LEU A 169 4.05 -3.90 5.50
CA LEU A 169 3.96 -4.64 4.25
C LEU A 169 2.83 -4.07 3.40
N SER A 170 3.00 -4.13 2.09
CA SER A 170 2.00 -3.67 1.14
C SER A 170 1.78 -4.70 0.05
N MET A 171 0.53 -4.81 -0.40
CA MET A 171 0.13 -5.68 -1.50
C MET A 171 -0.80 -4.90 -2.43
N VAL A 172 -0.55 -5.07 -3.72
CA VAL A 172 -1.34 -4.43 -4.79
C VAL A 172 -2.49 -5.35 -5.19
N ASN A 173 -3.66 -4.77 -5.47
CA ASN A 173 -4.81 -5.46 -6.04
C ASN A 173 -5.20 -6.76 -5.29
N LEU A 174 -5.57 -6.63 -4.02
CA LEU A 174 -6.04 -7.76 -3.20
C LEU A 174 -7.24 -8.48 -3.83
N GLU A 175 -8.09 -7.76 -4.53
CA GLU A 175 -9.31 -8.31 -5.15
C GLU A 175 -9.01 -9.36 -6.24
N GLN A 176 -7.81 -9.38 -6.82
CA GLN A 176 -7.40 -10.43 -7.76
C GLN A 176 -7.47 -11.84 -7.17
N TYR A 177 -7.37 -11.96 -5.85
CA TYR A 177 -7.39 -13.26 -5.15
C TYR A 177 -8.80 -13.70 -4.75
N ARG A 178 -9.78 -12.78 -4.82
CA ARG A 178 -11.13 -12.99 -4.32
C ARG A 178 -11.83 -14.17 -4.98
N GLU A 179 -11.84 -14.19 -6.31
CA GLU A 179 -12.55 -15.24 -7.06
C GLU A 179 -12.03 -16.63 -6.72
N GLY A 180 -10.71 -16.81 -6.63
CA GLY A 180 -10.11 -18.08 -6.25
C GLY A 180 -10.48 -18.53 -4.82
N MET A 181 -10.57 -17.59 -3.88
CA MET A 181 -11.01 -17.89 -2.51
C MET A 181 -12.50 -18.22 -2.46
N LEU A 182 -13.35 -17.52 -3.19
CA LEU A 182 -14.78 -17.82 -3.27
C LEU A 182 -15.03 -19.24 -3.79
N GLN A 183 -14.31 -19.66 -4.83
CA GLN A 183 -14.41 -21.01 -5.36
C GLN A 183 -14.01 -22.08 -4.33
N GLN A 184 -12.96 -21.83 -3.55
CA GLN A 184 -12.52 -22.73 -2.49
C GLN A 184 -13.54 -22.80 -1.34
N ILE A 185 -14.10 -21.67 -0.91
CA ILE A 185 -15.15 -21.62 0.13
C ILE A 185 -16.38 -22.41 -0.30
N LEU A 186 -16.83 -22.24 -1.55
CA LEU A 186 -17.99 -22.96 -2.08
C LEU A 186 -17.69 -24.47 -2.21
N ALA A 187 -16.45 -24.85 -2.57
CA ALA A 187 -16.03 -26.25 -2.62
C ALA A 187 -16.03 -26.88 -1.21
N GLU A 188 -15.57 -26.15 -0.20
CA GLU A 188 -15.62 -26.58 1.19
C GLU A 188 -17.05 -26.79 1.66
N GLY A 189 -17.97 -25.88 1.37
CA GLY A 189 -19.38 -26.01 1.69
C GLY A 189 -20.01 -27.26 1.06
N ARG A 190 -19.70 -27.56 -0.19
CA ARG A 190 -20.17 -28.80 -0.87
C ARG A 190 -19.59 -30.06 -0.20
N SER A 191 -18.27 -30.06 0.09
CA SER A 191 -17.63 -31.18 0.77
C SER A 191 -18.22 -31.43 2.16
N LEU A 192 -18.60 -30.36 2.87
CA LEU A 192 -19.26 -30.50 4.16
C LEU A 192 -20.64 -31.13 4.00
N SER A 193 -21.45 -30.68 3.04
CA SER A 193 -22.76 -31.26 2.73
C SER A 193 -22.66 -32.77 2.41
N GLU A 194 -21.70 -33.16 1.58
CA GLU A 194 -21.46 -34.57 1.22
C GLU A 194 -21.11 -35.43 2.43
N ARG A 195 -20.25 -34.94 3.34
CA ARG A 195 -19.83 -35.67 4.56
C ARG A 195 -20.97 -35.93 5.53
N VAL A 196 -21.98 -35.08 5.57
CA VAL A 196 -23.14 -35.22 6.45
C VAL A 196 -24.34 -35.92 5.80
N GLY A 197 -24.15 -36.57 4.64
CA GLY A 197 -25.16 -37.42 4.00
C GLY A 197 -25.86 -36.79 2.80
N GLY A 198 -25.41 -35.64 2.29
CA GLY A 198 -25.81 -35.07 1.00
C GLY A 198 -27.21 -34.41 0.94
N ALA A 199 -28.07 -34.63 1.94
CA ALA A 199 -29.42 -34.10 1.98
C ALA A 199 -29.58 -32.82 2.79
N GLN A 200 -28.49 -32.33 3.34
CA GLN A 200 -28.49 -31.21 4.29
C GLN A 200 -28.17 -29.89 3.59
N VAL A 201 -28.83 -28.82 4.01
CA VAL A 201 -28.60 -27.49 3.46
C VAL A 201 -27.40 -26.86 4.16
N VAL A 202 -26.37 -26.56 3.39
CA VAL A 202 -25.24 -25.74 3.85
C VAL A 202 -25.44 -24.30 3.40
N THR A 203 -25.52 -23.39 4.34
CA THR A 203 -25.61 -21.96 4.07
C THR A 203 -24.23 -21.33 4.25
N VAL A 204 -23.80 -20.55 3.26
CA VAL A 204 -22.55 -19.78 3.29
C VAL A 204 -22.91 -18.30 3.39
N GLY A 205 -22.50 -17.65 4.47
CA GLY A 205 -22.68 -16.21 4.69
C GLY A 205 -21.34 -15.47 4.69
N GLY A 206 -21.37 -14.14 4.52
CA GLY A 206 -20.17 -13.27 4.60
C GLY A 206 -19.38 -13.16 3.29
N LEU A 207 -19.87 -13.75 2.20
CA LEU A 207 -19.15 -13.72 0.90
C LEU A 207 -19.06 -12.32 0.27
N GLU A 208 -19.86 -11.38 0.74
CA GLU A 208 -19.83 -9.96 0.36
C GLU A 208 -18.67 -9.18 1.00
N SER A 209 -18.04 -9.75 2.02
CA SER A 209 -16.93 -9.11 2.73
C SER A 209 -15.73 -8.86 1.82
N GLN A 210 -15.01 -7.78 2.06
CA GLN A 210 -13.73 -7.51 1.38
C GLN A 210 -12.69 -8.56 1.75
N VAL A 211 -11.67 -8.71 0.89
CA VAL A 211 -10.51 -9.55 1.20
C VAL A 211 -9.81 -8.98 2.43
N GLY A 212 -9.81 -9.76 3.50
CA GLY A 212 -9.06 -9.47 4.72
C GLY A 212 -7.63 -9.99 4.59
N PHE A 213 -6.76 -9.44 5.43
CA PHE A 213 -5.35 -9.87 5.47
C PHE A 213 -4.81 -9.86 6.90
N ARG A 214 -3.81 -10.68 7.13
CA ARG A 214 -3.04 -10.70 8.37
C ARG A 214 -1.58 -11.03 8.08
N ARG A 215 -0.66 -10.28 8.67
CA ARG A 215 0.76 -10.63 8.67
C ARG A 215 0.97 -11.88 9.53
N THR A 216 1.67 -12.87 9.00
CA THR A 216 1.89 -14.16 9.68
C THR A 216 3.36 -14.44 9.95
N ASP A 217 4.22 -14.06 9.05
CA ASP A 217 5.65 -14.29 9.13
C ASP A 217 6.39 -13.06 8.65
N ASP A 218 7.68 -13.17 8.44
CA ASP A 218 8.62 -12.11 8.12
C ASP A 218 8.05 -11.14 7.06
N LEU A 219 7.82 -11.63 5.84
CA LEU A 219 7.27 -10.85 4.72
C LEU A 219 6.04 -11.49 4.09
N ASP A 220 5.36 -12.41 4.79
CA ASP A 220 4.21 -13.13 4.28
C ASP A 220 2.91 -12.66 4.91
N LEU A 221 1.87 -12.60 4.07
CA LEU A 221 0.51 -12.25 4.43
C LEU A 221 -0.41 -13.44 4.20
N VAL A 222 -1.30 -13.71 5.15
CA VAL A 222 -2.47 -14.56 4.95
C VAL A 222 -3.62 -13.67 4.48
N LEU A 223 -4.19 -14.04 3.34
CA LEU A 223 -5.35 -13.41 2.74
C LEU A 223 -6.56 -14.31 2.91
N PHE A 224 -7.71 -13.75 3.25
CA PHE A 224 -8.94 -14.49 3.47
C PHE A 224 -10.18 -13.63 3.26
N ILE A 225 -11.31 -14.28 2.99
CA ILE A 225 -12.63 -13.65 3.07
C ILE A 225 -13.25 -14.11 4.37
N PRO A 226 -13.69 -13.21 5.27
CA PRO A 226 -14.46 -13.61 6.45
C PRO A 226 -15.78 -14.26 6.00
N TYR A 227 -15.95 -15.55 6.27
CA TYR A 227 -17.16 -16.29 5.92
C TYR A 227 -17.64 -17.16 7.08
N GLN A 228 -18.89 -17.56 7.04
CA GLN A 228 -19.51 -18.48 7.97
C GLN A 228 -20.17 -19.62 7.22
N LEU A 229 -19.97 -20.85 7.69
CA LEU A 229 -20.68 -22.02 7.23
C LEU A 229 -21.68 -22.44 8.30
N SER A 230 -22.94 -22.53 7.93
CA SER A 230 -24.02 -23.05 8.77
C SER A 230 -24.60 -24.31 8.13
N LEU A 231 -24.77 -25.33 8.94
CA LEU A 231 -25.35 -26.59 8.53
C LEU A 231 -26.69 -26.77 9.25
N ASP A 232 -27.76 -26.98 8.47
CA ASP A 232 -29.06 -27.35 9.03
C ASP A 232 -29.15 -28.89 9.06
N LEU A 233 -29.20 -29.41 10.29
CA LEU A 233 -29.30 -30.85 10.56
C LEU A 233 -30.72 -31.31 10.86
N SER A 234 -31.73 -30.45 10.65
CA SER A 234 -33.11 -30.84 10.83
C SER A 234 -33.51 -31.89 9.79
N ASP A 235 -33.93 -33.03 10.27
CA ASP A 235 -34.56 -34.06 9.44
C ASP A 235 -35.81 -33.45 8.79
N HIS A 236 -35.76 -33.20 7.50
CA HIS A 236 -36.95 -32.93 6.72
C HIS A 236 -37.65 -34.29 6.45
N PRO A 237 -38.89 -34.46 6.91
CA PRO A 237 -39.65 -35.69 6.70
C PRO A 237 -39.96 -35.95 5.22
#